data_eb9a2b607f2cfebf1233adde09caba36
#
_entry.id   eb9a2b607f2cfebf1233adde09caba36
#
_cell.length_a   1.000
_cell.length_b   1.000
_cell.length_c   1.000
_cell.angle_alpha   90.00
_cell.angle_beta   90.00
_cell.angle_gamma   90.00
#
_symmetry.space_group_name_H-M   'P 1'
#
loop_
_entity.id
_entity.type
_entity.pdbx_description
1 polymer ?
#
loop_
_entity_poly.entity_id
_entity_poly.type
_entity_poly.pdbx_seq_one_letter_code
_entity_poly.pdbx_strand_id
1 'polypeptide(L)'
;MKRLKEQLIETYNALNILLHEEETENKVTTATKLIVDTLKENHPFLICGNGGSASDSMHIAGELVGRFLKERKALNVICLSSNPAVITAWANDYSYEDIFARQVEAYGKKGGVLLGISTSGNSKNVIKAFEMAKSLNVKTIALTGKGGGKLSEVADILIDVPSNHTPRIQELHIMLYHYICERIEEILS
;
A
#
# COMPACT_ATOMS: atom_id res chain seq x y z
N MET A 1 -24.66 5.43 -19.00
CA MET A 1 -23.74 6.06 -18.03
C MET A 1 -24.42 6.04 -16.66
N LYS A 2 -23.77 5.51 -15.62
CA LYS A 2 -24.32 5.52 -14.26
C LYS A 2 -24.46 6.94 -13.76
N ARG A 3 -25.58 7.26 -13.07
CA ARG A 3 -25.77 8.56 -12.42
C ARG A 3 -24.90 8.66 -11.18
N LEU A 4 -24.55 9.85 -10.74
CA LEU A 4 -23.78 10.11 -9.52
C LEU A 4 -24.35 9.35 -8.31
N LYS A 5 -25.69 9.41 -8.12
CA LYS A 5 -26.35 8.70 -7.01
C LYS A 5 -26.07 7.20 -7.00
N GLU A 6 -26.01 6.56 -8.16
CA GLU A 6 -25.74 5.13 -8.28
C GLU A 6 -24.29 4.80 -7.87
N GLN A 7 -23.34 5.66 -8.21
CA GLN A 7 -21.94 5.52 -7.81
C GLN A 7 -21.76 5.71 -6.30
N LEU A 8 -22.43 6.71 -5.71
CA LEU A 8 -22.41 6.93 -4.26
C LEU A 8 -23.01 5.75 -3.50
N ILE A 9 -24.10 5.14 -4.01
CA ILE A 9 -24.69 3.94 -3.43
C ILE A 9 -23.72 2.75 -3.49
N GLU A 10 -22.95 2.58 -4.58
CA GLU A 10 -21.93 1.53 -4.67
C GLU A 10 -20.86 1.67 -3.57
N THR A 11 -20.35 2.89 -3.38
CA THR A 11 -19.38 3.16 -2.30
C THR A 11 -19.99 2.94 -0.91
N TYR A 12 -21.20 3.44 -0.69
CA TYR A 12 -21.92 3.25 0.56
C TYR A 12 -22.13 1.76 0.90
N ASN A 13 -22.53 0.96 -0.09
CA ASN A 13 -22.72 -0.48 0.13
C ASN A 13 -21.40 -1.18 0.46
N ALA A 14 -20.31 -0.83 -0.20
CA ALA A 14 -18.99 -1.38 0.09
C ALA A 14 -18.50 -0.98 1.49
N LEU A 15 -18.72 0.28 1.90
CA LEU A 15 -18.44 0.74 3.26
C LEU A 15 -19.27 0.00 4.31
N ASN A 16 -20.54 -0.23 4.03
CA ASN A 16 -21.42 -0.97 4.94
C ASN A 16 -20.95 -2.42 5.14
N ILE A 17 -20.37 -3.05 4.12
CA ILE A 17 -19.74 -4.37 4.26
C ILE A 17 -18.51 -4.27 5.18
N LEU A 18 -17.59 -3.33 4.91
CA LEU A 18 -16.39 -3.13 5.72
C LEU A 18 -16.70 -2.84 7.19
N LEU A 19 -17.74 -2.07 7.45
CA LEU A 19 -18.17 -1.70 8.81
C LEU A 19 -18.54 -2.92 9.66
N HIS A 20 -18.98 -4.03 9.05
CA HIS A 20 -19.43 -5.25 9.72
C HIS A 20 -18.45 -6.42 9.55
N GLU A 21 -17.28 -6.20 8.95
CA GLU A 21 -16.28 -7.22 8.63
C GLU A 21 -15.10 -7.15 9.61
N GLU A 22 -15.20 -7.85 10.75
CA GLU A 22 -14.15 -7.90 11.78
C GLU A 22 -12.80 -8.38 11.24
N GLU A 23 -12.80 -9.23 10.20
CA GLU A 23 -11.58 -9.74 9.60
C GLU A 23 -10.73 -8.62 8.98
N THR A 24 -11.36 -7.67 8.28
CA THR A 24 -10.66 -6.52 7.70
C THR A 24 -10.08 -5.61 8.78
N GLU A 25 -10.81 -5.35 9.87
CA GLU A 25 -10.31 -4.58 11.02
C GLU A 25 -9.07 -5.24 11.64
N ASN A 26 -9.10 -6.57 11.83
CA ASN A 26 -7.97 -7.33 12.36
C ASN A 26 -6.76 -7.28 11.42
N LYS A 27 -6.94 -7.39 10.11
CA LYS A 27 -5.89 -7.27 9.10
C LYS A 27 -5.25 -5.88 9.10
N VAL A 28 -6.06 -4.82 9.14
CA VAL A 28 -5.60 -3.44 9.21
C VAL A 28 -4.82 -3.18 10.50
N THR A 29 -5.30 -3.65 11.62
CA THR A 29 -4.63 -3.54 12.92
C THR A 29 -3.27 -4.27 12.90
N THR A 30 -3.23 -5.48 12.36
CA THR A 30 -2.00 -6.28 12.23
C THR A 30 -0.99 -5.59 11.33
N ALA A 31 -1.44 -5.07 10.17
CA ALA A 31 -0.60 -4.31 9.26
C ALA A 31 -0.04 -3.04 9.90
N THR A 32 -0.89 -2.28 10.59
CA THR A 32 -0.48 -1.07 11.31
C THR A 32 0.59 -1.38 12.36
N LYS A 33 0.39 -2.42 13.15
CA LYS A 33 1.37 -2.86 14.16
C LYS A 33 2.70 -3.23 13.52
N LEU A 34 2.68 -3.99 12.42
CA LEU A 34 3.89 -4.37 11.68
C LEU A 34 4.66 -3.14 11.19
N ILE A 35 3.96 -2.13 10.63
CA ILE A 35 4.58 -0.89 10.16
C ILE A 35 5.18 -0.11 11.34
N VAL A 36 4.44 0.01 12.46
CA VAL A 36 4.92 0.69 13.67
C VAL A 36 6.19 0.04 14.21
N ASP A 37 6.21 -1.28 14.33
CA ASP A 37 7.38 -2.02 14.85
C ASP A 37 8.59 -1.84 13.92
N THR A 38 8.38 -1.87 12.60
CA THR A 38 9.39 -1.57 11.58
C THR A 38 9.98 -0.16 11.74
N LEU A 39 9.13 0.84 11.88
CA LEU A 39 9.55 2.24 11.97
C LEU A 39 10.21 2.57 13.32
N LYS A 40 9.83 1.94 14.42
CA LYS A 40 10.50 2.04 15.74
C LYS A 40 11.97 1.65 15.65
N GLU A 41 12.27 0.59 14.90
CA GLU A 41 13.63 0.10 14.68
C GLU A 41 14.36 0.86 13.56
N ASN A 42 13.75 1.93 13.03
CA ASN A 42 14.27 2.71 11.89
C ASN A 42 14.54 1.87 10.63
N HIS A 43 13.82 0.76 10.46
CA HIS A 43 13.80 0.01 9.22
C HIS A 43 12.93 0.71 8.16
N PRO A 44 13.18 0.48 6.85
CA PRO A 44 12.44 1.16 5.81
C PRO A 44 10.99 0.63 5.69
N PHE A 45 10.04 1.54 5.57
CA PHE A 45 8.71 1.28 5.08
C PHE A 45 8.64 1.70 3.60
N LEU A 46 8.58 0.73 2.70
CA LEU A 46 8.54 0.92 1.25
C LEU A 46 7.09 0.87 0.77
N ILE A 47 6.74 1.72 -0.20
CA ILE A 47 5.38 1.75 -0.75
C ILE A 47 5.44 1.83 -2.26
N CYS A 48 4.60 1.05 -2.95
CA CYS A 48 4.50 1.09 -4.41
C CYS A 48 3.06 0.87 -4.91
N GLY A 49 2.79 1.39 -6.10
CA GLY A 49 1.54 1.22 -6.83
C GLY A 49 1.61 1.85 -8.21
N ASN A 50 0.59 1.65 -9.03
CA ASN A 50 0.50 2.19 -10.39
C ASN A 50 -0.66 3.17 -10.52
N GLY A 51 -0.56 4.20 -11.37
CA GLY A 51 -1.62 5.15 -11.66
C GLY A 51 -2.14 5.84 -10.38
N GLY A 52 -3.45 5.73 -10.07
CA GLY A 52 -4.04 6.25 -8.85
C GLY A 52 -3.39 5.66 -7.59
N SER A 53 -3.06 4.37 -7.61
CA SER A 53 -2.34 3.72 -6.50
C SER A 53 -0.89 4.20 -6.35
N ALA A 54 -0.26 4.75 -7.40
CA ALA A 54 1.01 5.47 -7.26
C ALA A 54 0.79 6.81 -6.54
N SER A 55 -0.31 7.52 -6.82
CA SER A 55 -0.70 8.72 -6.11
C SER A 55 -0.97 8.43 -4.63
N ASP A 56 -1.67 7.33 -4.31
CA ASP A 56 -1.90 6.87 -2.94
C ASP A 56 -0.57 6.56 -2.22
N SER A 57 0.37 5.91 -2.91
CA SER A 57 1.71 5.62 -2.37
C SER A 57 2.50 6.88 -2.03
N MET A 58 2.43 7.91 -2.89
CA MET A 58 3.04 9.22 -2.63
C MET A 58 2.34 9.96 -1.50
N HIS A 59 1.01 9.86 -1.40
CA HIS A 59 0.22 10.46 -0.34
C HIS A 59 0.62 9.88 1.03
N ILE A 60 0.60 8.55 1.18
CA ILE A 60 1.04 7.88 2.42
C ILE A 60 2.46 8.29 2.81
N ALA A 61 3.39 8.32 1.85
CA ALA A 61 4.75 8.77 2.12
C ALA A 61 4.80 10.24 2.56
N GLY A 62 3.99 11.11 1.96
CA GLY A 62 3.86 12.50 2.34
C GLY A 62 3.39 12.68 3.78
N GLU A 63 2.37 11.93 4.21
CA GLU A 63 1.83 11.96 5.56
C GLU A 63 2.86 11.49 6.60
N LEU A 64 3.64 10.47 6.30
CA LEU A 64 4.55 9.84 7.26
C LEU A 64 5.96 10.46 7.27
N VAL A 65 6.46 10.96 6.15
CA VAL A 65 7.74 11.70 6.08
C VAL A 65 7.55 13.14 6.55
N GLY A 66 6.48 13.79 6.13
CA GLY A 66 6.07 15.11 6.60
C GLY A 66 5.42 15.04 7.98
N ARG A 67 4.15 15.36 8.03
CA ARG A 67 3.28 15.15 9.21
C ARG A 67 1.84 14.91 8.74
N PHE A 68 1.08 14.17 9.50
CA PHE A 68 -0.36 13.99 9.28
C PHE A 68 -1.16 14.99 10.13
N LEU A 69 -1.37 14.70 11.40
CA LEU A 69 -2.11 15.55 12.34
C LEU A 69 -1.22 16.15 13.42
N LYS A 70 -0.09 15.53 13.74
CA LYS A 70 0.79 15.90 14.86
C LYS A 70 2.19 16.24 14.39
N GLU A 71 2.83 17.18 15.11
CA GLU A 71 4.26 17.46 14.94
C GLU A 71 5.09 16.34 15.53
N ARG A 72 6.02 15.76 14.74
CA ARG A 72 6.92 14.67 15.15
C ARG A 72 8.15 14.58 14.24
N LYS A 73 9.09 13.72 14.59
CA LYS A 73 10.22 13.39 13.70
C LYS A 73 9.74 12.70 12.42
N ALA A 74 10.45 12.96 11.32
CA ALA A 74 10.24 12.26 10.06
C ALA A 74 10.44 10.74 10.22
N LEU A 75 9.59 9.95 9.59
CA LEU A 75 9.67 8.49 9.60
C LEU A 75 10.39 7.98 8.35
N ASN A 76 11.06 6.82 8.46
CA ASN A 76 11.80 6.20 7.38
C ASN A 76 10.87 5.53 6.36
N VAL A 77 10.23 6.33 5.52
CA VAL A 77 9.25 5.90 4.52
C VAL A 77 9.72 6.28 3.11
N ILE A 78 9.65 5.34 2.17
CA ILE A 78 10.11 5.52 0.80
C ILE A 78 9.01 5.12 -0.18
N CYS A 79 8.55 6.08 -0.99
CA CYS A 79 7.65 5.83 -2.11
C CYS A 79 8.45 5.42 -3.36
N LEU A 80 8.32 4.17 -3.79
CA LEU A 80 8.99 3.64 -4.97
C LEU A 80 8.37 4.16 -6.29
N SER A 81 7.20 4.77 -6.22
CA SER A 81 6.51 5.36 -7.38
C SER A 81 6.89 6.83 -7.64
N SER A 82 7.75 7.44 -6.80
CA SER A 82 8.00 8.90 -6.82
C SER A 82 9.20 9.35 -7.65
N ASN A 83 10.11 8.45 -8.06
CA ASN A 83 11.28 8.81 -8.83
C ASN A 83 11.11 8.44 -10.32
N PRO A 84 10.66 9.37 -11.19
CA PRO A 84 10.42 9.09 -12.59
C PRO A 84 11.71 8.73 -13.35
N ALA A 85 12.89 9.22 -12.94
CA ALA A 85 14.14 8.89 -13.59
C ALA A 85 14.49 7.41 -13.41
N VAL A 86 14.36 6.87 -12.19
CA VAL A 86 14.57 5.44 -11.91
C VAL A 86 13.57 4.58 -12.67
N ILE A 87 12.27 4.97 -12.61
CA ILE A 87 11.19 4.21 -13.25
C ILE A 87 11.38 4.16 -14.77
N THR A 88 11.63 5.31 -15.41
CA THR A 88 11.71 5.39 -16.86
C THR A 88 13.01 4.80 -17.41
N ALA A 89 14.15 5.01 -16.75
CA ALA A 89 15.42 4.41 -17.17
C ALA A 89 15.34 2.87 -17.08
N TRP A 90 14.89 2.33 -15.94
CA TRP A 90 14.80 0.89 -15.77
C TRP A 90 13.78 0.25 -16.74
N ALA A 91 12.62 0.90 -16.94
CA ALA A 91 11.63 0.42 -17.89
C ALA A 91 12.12 0.45 -19.35
N ASN A 92 12.96 1.43 -19.72
CA ASN A 92 13.53 1.54 -21.06
C ASN A 92 14.60 0.48 -21.33
N ASP A 93 15.48 0.25 -20.36
CA ASP A 93 16.64 -0.62 -20.53
C ASP A 93 16.33 -2.09 -20.27
N TYR A 94 15.33 -2.39 -19.46
CA TYR A 94 14.95 -3.74 -19.03
C TYR A 94 13.44 -4.00 -19.16
N SER A 95 12.65 -3.73 -18.10
CA SER A 95 11.22 -3.99 -18.10
C SER A 95 10.48 -3.12 -17.10
N TYR A 96 9.30 -2.66 -17.50
CA TYR A 96 8.35 -2.01 -16.58
C TYR A 96 7.91 -2.94 -15.43
N GLU A 97 7.95 -4.26 -15.66
CA GLU A 97 7.58 -5.25 -14.65
C GLU A 97 8.57 -5.30 -13.47
N ASP A 98 9.80 -4.82 -13.64
CA ASP A 98 10.86 -4.90 -12.63
C ASP A 98 11.15 -3.56 -11.91
N ILE A 99 10.47 -2.47 -12.28
CA ILE A 99 10.74 -1.12 -11.77
C ILE A 99 10.69 -1.00 -10.25
N PHE A 100 9.80 -1.72 -9.58
CA PHE A 100 9.68 -1.73 -8.13
C PHE A 100 10.59 -2.77 -7.49
N ALA A 101 10.74 -3.95 -8.08
CA ALA A 101 11.65 -4.98 -7.58
C ALA A 101 13.09 -4.46 -7.50
N ARG A 102 13.56 -3.72 -8.52
CA ARG A 102 14.88 -3.07 -8.52
C ARG A 102 15.06 -2.09 -7.36
N GLN A 103 14.04 -1.33 -7.05
CA GLN A 103 14.10 -0.37 -5.93
C GLN A 103 13.99 -1.09 -4.58
N VAL A 104 13.21 -2.18 -4.49
CA VAL A 104 13.19 -3.03 -3.29
C VAL A 104 14.57 -3.67 -3.06
N GLU A 105 15.28 -4.11 -4.09
CA GLU A 105 16.66 -4.59 -3.99
C GLU A 105 17.61 -3.53 -3.41
N ALA A 106 17.42 -2.25 -3.80
CA ALA A 106 18.28 -1.15 -3.34
C ALA A 106 17.97 -0.70 -1.90
N TYR A 107 16.71 -0.64 -1.53
CA TYR A 107 16.25 -0.02 -0.26
C TYR A 107 15.76 -1.04 0.76
N GLY A 108 15.39 -2.25 0.34
CA GLY A 108 14.87 -3.29 1.23
C GLY A 108 15.93 -3.82 2.17
N LYS A 109 15.58 -3.95 3.44
CA LYS A 109 16.43 -4.53 4.49
C LYS A 109 15.60 -5.46 5.35
N LYS A 110 16.21 -6.53 5.88
CA LYS A 110 15.57 -7.38 6.88
C LYS A 110 14.99 -6.54 8.01
N GLY A 111 13.74 -6.79 8.37
CA GLY A 111 12.99 -5.99 9.34
C GLY A 111 12.19 -4.84 8.72
N GLY A 112 12.39 -4.54 7.43
CA GLY A 112 11.59 -3.60 6.67
C GLY A 112 10.23 -4.16 6.28
N VAL A 113 9.35 -3.29 5.77
CA VAL A 113 8.03 -3.67 5.26
C VAL A 113 7.77 -3.01 3.90
N LEU A 114 7.10 -3.72 3.01
CA LEU A 114 6.64 -3.23 1.70
C LEU A 114 5.10 -3.26 1.66
N LEU A 115 4.49 -2.11 1.41
CA LEU A 115 3.08 -1.98 1.06
C LEU A 115 2.95 -1.89 -0.47
N GLY A 116 2.29 -2.87 -1.07
CA GLY A 116 1.94 -2.86 -2.49
C GLY A 116 0.46 -2.57 -2.70
N ILE A 117 0.16 -1.52 -3.46
CA ILE A 117 -1.23 -1.11 -3.76
C ILE A 117 -1.56 -1.51 -5.19
N SER A 118 -2.56 -2.38 -5.36
CA SER A 118 -3.02 -2.85 -6.66
C SER A 118 -4.50 -3.17 -6.64
N THR A 119 -5.32 -2.37 -7.30
CA THR A 119 -6.78 -2.56 -7.32
C THR A 119 -7.22 -3.92 -7.85
N SER A 120 -6.48 -4.50 -8.80
CA SER A 120 -6.74 -5.84 -9.34
C SER A 120 -6.04 -6.96 -8.59
N GLY A 121 -5.04 -6.65 -7.75
CA GLY A 121 -4.14 -7.63 -7.17
C GLY A 121 -3.25 -8.38 -8.18
N ASN A 122 -3.20 -7.92 -9.45
CA ASN A 122 -2.53 -8.62 -10.55
C ASN A 122 -1.42 -7.80 -11.23
N SER A 123 -1.04 -6.66 -10.66
CA SER A 123 0.02 -5.81 -11.22
C SER A 123 1.37 -6.53 -11.13
N LYS A 124 1.93 -6.92 -12.28
CA LYS A 124 3.15 -7.75 -12.34
C LYS A 124 4.35 -7.09 -11.63
N ASN A 125 4.52 -5.77 -11.77
CA ASN A 125 5.60 -5.04 -11.10
C ASN A 125 5.46 -5.03 -9.57
N VAL A 126 4.22 -5.01 -9.03
CA VAL A 126 3.98 -5.14 -7.59
C VAL A 126 4.25 -6.57 -7.12
N ILE A 127 3.83 -7.58 -7.89
CA ILE A 127 4.09 -9.00 -7.58
C ILE A 127 5.60 -9.25 -7.53
N LYS A 128 6.37 -8.84 -8.54
CA LYS A 128 7.84 -8.97 -8.56
C LYS A 128 8.51 -8.22 -7.41
N ALA A 129 7.96 -7.07 -7.00
CA ALA A 129 8.45 -6.36 -5.81
C ALA A 129 8.24 -7.19 -4.53
N PHE A 130 7.12 -7.93 -4.40
CA PHE A 130 6.85 -8.82 -3.28
C PHE A 130 7.79 -10.03 -3.28
N GLU A 131 8.06 -10.63 -4.44
CA GLU A 131 9.02 -11.71 -4.58
C GLU A 131 10.43 -11.27 -4.14
N MET A 132 10.86 -10.08 -4.58
CA MET A 132 12.13 -9.48 -4.16
C MET A 132 12.14 -9.19 -2.65
N ALA A 133 11.08 -8.59 -2.10
CA ALA A 133 10.94 -8.31 -0.67
C ALA A 133 11.10 -9.58 0.17
N LYS A 134 10.45 -10.67 -0.25
CA LYS A 134 10.55 -11.98 0.39
C LYS A 134 11.98 -12.53 0.41
N SER A 135 12.72 -12.38 -0.71
CA SER A 135 14.12 -12.81 -0.79
C SER A 135 15.06 -12.06 0.18
N LEU A 136 14.69 -10.81 0.53
CA LEU A 136 15.42 -9.94 1.46
C LEU A 136 14.89 -10.01 2.90
N ASN A 137 13.92 -10.90 3.19
CA ASN A 137 13.23 -10.94 4.49
C ASN A 137 12.55 -9.61 4.88
N VAL A 138 12.04 -8.87 3.89
CA VAL A 138 11.15 -7.73 4.04
C VAL A 138 9.71 -8.25 4.06
N LYS A 139 8.93 -7.85 5.05
CA LYS A 139 7.53 -8.23 5.17
C LYS A 139 6.66 -7.50 4.14
N THR A 140 5.55 -8.13 3.73
CA THR A 140 4.72 -7.61 2.65
C THR A 140 3.26 -7.43 3.08
N ILE A 141 2.69 -6.28 2.73
CA ILE A 141 1.28 -5.95 2.91
C ILE A 141 0.70 -5.62 1.53
N ALA A 142 -0.37 -6.30 1.12
CA ALA A 142 -1.09 -5.99 -0.10
C ALA A 142 -2.39 -5.24 0.24
N LEU A 143 -2.63 -4.10 -0.44
CA LEU A 143 -3.89 -3.36 -0.40
C LEU A 143 -4.55 -3.46 -1.77
N THR A 144 -5.71 -4.15 -1.84
CA THR A 144 -6.30 -4.59 -3.12
C THR A 144 -7.82 -4.44 -3.16
N GLY A 145 -8.42 -4.71 -4.33
CA GLY A 145 -9.84 -5.00 -4.46
C GLY A 145 -10.16 -6.43 -4.05
N LYS A 146 -11.43 -6.79 -4.18
CA LYS A 146 -12.01 -8.04 -3.68
C LYS A 146 -11.22 -9.28 -4.13
N GLY A 147 -10.82 -10.08 -3.14
CA GLY A 147 -10.14 -11.37 -3.32
C GLY A 147 -8.64 -11.29 -3.60
N GLY A 148 -8.04 -10.08 -3.72
CA GLY A 148 -6.58 -9.90 -3.72
C GLY A 148 -5.84 -10.32 -4.98
N GLY A 149 -6.48 -10.99 -5.95
CA GLY A 149 -5.81 -11.49 -7.15
C GLY A 149 -4.59 -12.36 -6.82
N LYS A 150 -3.54 -12.31 -7.64
CA LYS A 150 -2.29 -13.04 -7.42
C LYS A 150 -1.48 -12.54 -6.20
N LEU A 151 -1.70 -11.30 -5.75
CA LEU A 151 -1.05 -10.80 -4.54
C LEU A 151 -1.51 -11.56 -3.29
N SER A 152 -2.72 -12.13 -3.28
CA SER A 152 -3.21 -12.96 -2.17
C SER A 152 -2.35 -14.20 -1.91
N GLU A 153 -1.63 -14.70 -2.92
CA GLU A 153 -0.78 -15.90 -2.83
C GLU A 153 0.62 -15.60 -2.29
N VAL A 154 1.04 -14.32 -2.36
CA VAL A 154 2.42 -13.92 -2.05
C VAL A 154 2.55 -12.90 -0.92
N ALA A 155 1.48 -12.24 -0.51
CA ALA A 155 1.49 -11.27 0.58
C ALA A 155 1.51 -11.94 1.96
N ASP A 156 2.27 -11.39 2.92
CA ASP A 156 2.18 -11.80 4.33
C ASP A 156 0.84 -11.35 4.94
N ILE A 157 0.36 -10.15 4.56
CA ILE A 157 -0.94 -9.61 4.99
C ILE A 157 -1.68 -9.11 3.75
N LEU A 158 -2.92 -9.58 3.56
CA LEU A 158 -3.81 -9.11 2.50
C LEU A 158 -4.95 -8.29 3.10
N ILE A 159 -5.04 -7.03 2.71
CA ILE A 159 -6.19 -6.15 2.98
C ILE A 159 -6.92 -5.95 1.66
N ASP A 160 -8.03 -6.64 1.50
CA ASP A 160 -8.84 -6.55 0.30
C ASP A 160 -10.18 -5.89 0.59
N VAL A 161 -10.56 -4.91 -0.23
CA VAL A 161 -11.84 -4.20 -0.06
C VAL A 161 -12.94 -4.84 -0.92
N PRO A 162 -14.21 -4.82 -0.48
CA PRO A 162 -15.31 -5.57 -1.11
C PRO A 162 -15.83 -4.90 -2.40
N SER A 163 -14.94 -4.60 -3.34
CA SER A 163 -15.27 -4.02 -4.64
C SER A 163 -14.38 -4.57 -5.75
N ASN A 164 -14.95 -4.68 -6.97
CA ASN A 164 -14.22 -4.99 -8.21
C ASN A 164 -14.13 -3.78 -9.14
N HIS A 165 -14.64 -2.63 -8.73
CA HIS A 165 -14.67 -1.41 -9.53
C HIS A 165 -13.57 -0.44 -9.08
N THR A 166 -12.56 -0.23 -9.92
CA THR A 166 -11.33 0.51 -9.57
C THR A 166 -11.57 1.83 -8.82
N PRO A 167 -12.45 2.76 -9.24
CA PRO A 167 -12.69 3.99 -8.48
C PRO A 167 -13.21 3.72 -7.07
N ARG A 168 -14.12 2.76 -6.90
CA ARG A 168 -14.66 2.38 -5.59
C ARG A 168 -13.59 1.79 -4.68
N ILE A 169 -12.71 0.94 -5.25
CA ILE A 169 -11.56 0.37 -4.54
C ILE A 169 -10.65 1.50 -4.02
N GLN A 170 -10.28 2.45 -4.86
CA GLN A 170 -9.41 3.57 -4.49
C GLN A 170 -10.05 4.48 -3.43
N GLU A 171 -11.36 4.74 -3.51
CA GLU A 171 -12.09 5.49 -2.48
C GLU A 171 -12.05 4.78 -1.11
N LEU A 172 -12.10 3.46 -1.08
CA LEU A 172 -11.98 2.68 0.15
C LEU A 172 -10.53 2.62 0.64
N HIS A 173 -9.57 2.48 -0.28
CA HIS A 173 -8.14 2.48 0.06
C HIS A 173 -7.73 3.76 0.80
N ILE A 174 -8.18 4.94 0.33
CA ILE A 174 -7.81 6.22 0.97
C ILE A 174 -8.32 6.29 2.42
N MET A 175 -9.51 5.79 2.71
CA MET A 175 -10.03 5.75 4.07
C MET A 175 -9.19 4.84 4.97
N LEU A 176 -8.83 3.64 4.48
CA LEU A 176 -8.03 2.69 5.24
C LEU A 176 -6.61 3.19 5.51
N TYR A 177 -5.92 3.74 4.50
CA TYR A 177 -4.56 4.20 4.74
C TYR A 177 -4.50 5.51 5.54
N HIS A 178 -5.51 6.38 5.51
CA HIS A 178 -5.59 7.51 6.44
C HIS A 178 -5.68 7.02 7.88
N TYR A 179 -6.54 6.04 8.16
CA TYR A 179 -6.60 5.41 9.48
C TYR A 179 -5.24 4.82 9.90
N ILE A 180 -4.56 4.09 8.99
CA ILE A 180 -3.23 3.53 9.25
C ILE A 180 -2.22 4.63 9.58
N CYS A 181 -2.17 5.71 8.78
CA CYS A 181 -1.27 6.85 9.00
C CYS A 181 -1.53 7.52 10.36
N GLU A 182 -2.80 7.74 10.70
CA GLU A 182 -3.20 8.33 11.98
C GLU A 182 -2.74 7.46 13.16
N ARG A 183 -2.97 6.15 13.12
CA ARG A 183 -2.53 5.23 14.16
C ARG A 183 -1.01 5.14 14.28
N ILE A 184 -0.28 5.12 13.17
CA ILE A 184 1.19 5.16 13.17
C ILE A 184 1.67 6.44 13.86
N GLU A 185 1.13 7.59 13.46
CA GLU A 185 1.52 8.87 14.04
C GLU A 185 1.21 8.95 15.54
N GLU A 186 0.04 8.50 15.99
CA GLU A 186 -0.32 8.47 17.41
C GLU A 186 0.62 7.64 18.28
N ILE A 187 1.13 6.54 17.75
CA ILE A 187 2.00 5.63 18.49
C ILE A 187 3.47 6.10 18.48
N LEU A 188 3.87 6.82 17.42
CA LEU A 188 5.27 7.24 17.21
C LEU A 188 5.54 8.73 17.50
N SER A 189 4.52 9.48 17.94
CA SER A 189 4.65 10.90 18.32
C SER A 189 5.00 11.12 19.79
#